data_dade10727b3370b12ce2ecad1616882d
#
_entry.id   dade10727b3370b12ce2ecad1616882d
#
_cell.length_a   1.000
_cell.length_b   1.000
_cell.length_c   1.000
_cell.angle_alpha   90.00
_cell.angle_beta   90.00
_cell.angle_gamma   90.00
#
_symmetry.space_group_name_H-M   'P 1'
#
loop_
_entity.id
_entity.type
_entity.pdbx_description
1 polymer ?
#
loop_
_entity_poly.entity_id
_entity_poly.type
_entity_poly.pdbx_seq_one_letter_code
_entity_poly.pdbx_strand_id
1 'polypeptide(L)'
;MIENEWISGLDRVKNIPDNGTSRMDEVNQIGNKRIHETMMKSIDEQSQPRARTVRHICQLQNKSIIIPTVPYFAIIGAQKAGTTSLTRYLTEHPDIMPPLNPLRKEIHFFDNVFRALKNNQLLFNRQLGINPEFWCLARKRYAETMYQMDPLLELIHPNDTDASTYFLSFDKTPSYIHLDNCPEYLKKTCPWMTKIIVILRNPVDRAYSQHQMDIKKKEKRTFEQRIREEINKAKRVGLHDFPDMPDSMKAIETMQIPKLNRTAEQEVIAFRQLIGYPMLKKGLYALQLRKWMEYFNFPQELLVLKYEDLQESPASVYSRTLDFIGLKPYQLNTYEKHLAGRYDPMPENCRLYLEKFFQAYNDRLADVLGEEWRNIWS
;
A
#
# COMPACT_ATOMS: atom_id res chain seq x y z
N MET A 1 8.20 -21.76 31.89
CA MET A 1 9.42 -20.96 31.65
C MET A 1 9.51 -20.45 30.21
N ILE A 2 9.07 -21.19 29.20
CA ILE A 2 9.12 -20.77 27.78
C ILE A 2 8.05 -19.73 27.46
N GLU A 3 6.90 -19.72 28.11
CA GLU A 3 5.83 -18.74 27.88
C GLU A 3 6.20 -17.30 28.25
N ASN A 4 6.99 -17.10 29.30
CA ASN A 4 7.35 -15.76 29.77
C ASN A 4 8.43 -15.08 28.92
N GLU A 5 9.31 -15.82 28.27
CA GLU A 5 10.32 -15.26 27.37
C GLU A 5 9.67 -14.84 26.02
N TRP A 6 8.61 -15.50 25.60
CA TRP A 6 7.84 -15.16 24.42
C TRP A 6 7.13 -13.82 24.57
N ILE A 7 6.54 -13.58 25.73
CA ILE A 7 5.84 -12.32 26.05
C ILE A 7 6.83 -11.16 26.11
N SER A 8 8.01 -11.36 26.71
CA SER A 8 9.03 -10.30 26.86
C SER A 8 9.70 -9.88 25.54
N GLY A 9 9.83 -10.79 24.59
CA GLY A 9 10.34 -10.48 23.24
C GLY A 9 9.36 -9.68 22.38
N LEU A 10 8.07 -9.86 22.62
CA LEU A 10 6.99 -9.17 21.90
C LEU A 10 6.70 -7.79 22.50
N ASP A 11 6.91 -7.62 23.81
CA ASP A 11 6.77 -6.33 24.48
C ASP A 11 7.88 -5.33 24.07
N ARG A 12 9.03 -5.80 23.60
CA ARG A 12 10.07 -4.92 23.02
C ARG A 12 9.65 -4.26 21.70
N VAL A 13 8.66 -4.79 21.01
CA VAL A 13 8.07 -4.15 19.81
C VAL A 13 7.04 -3.08 20.19
N LYS A 14 6.51 -3.12 21.42
CA LYS A 14 5.63 -2.08 21.98
C LYS A 14 6.37 -0.81 22.41
N ASN A 15 7.65 -0.91 22.73
CA ASN A 15 8.46 0.20 23.24
C ASN A 15 9.23 0.94 22.15
N ILE A 16 8.52 1.44 21.13
CA ILE A 16 8.96 2.60 20.35
C ILE A 16 8.52 3.82 21.17
N PRO A 17 9.42 4.70 21.63
CA PRO A 17 9.06 5.80 22.52
C PRO A 17 8.02 6.69 21.87
N ASP A 18 6.87 6.78 22.51
CA ASP A 18 5.74 7.58 22.09
C ASP A 18 5.66 8.82 22.99
N ASN A 19 6.04 9.96 22.45
CA ASN A 19 5.89 11.25 23.10
C ASN A 19 4.44 11.75 22.92
N GLY A 20 3.48 11.24 23.68
CA GLY A 20 2.12 11.76 23.58
C GLY A 20 0.98 10.94 24.19
N THR A 21 1.14 10.44 25.40
CA THR A 21 0.15 9.57 26.06
C THR A 21 -1.26 10.18 26.25
N SER A 22 -1.43 11.48 26.50
CA SER A 22 -2.75 12.09 26.72
C SER A 22 -3.60 12.26 25.45
N ARG A 23 -2.97 12.42 24.30
CA ARG A 23 -3.66 12.55 22.99
C ARG A 23 -4.07 11.19 22.40
N MET A 24 -3.41 10.12 22.82
CA MET A 24 -3.73 8.75 22.40
C MET A 24 -5.02 8.24 23.01
N ASP A 25 -5.30 8.57 24.26
CA ASP A 25 -6.51 8.10 24.94
C ASP A 25 -7.77 8.75 24.36
N GLU A 26 -7.74 10.04 24.06
CA GLU A 26 -8.84 10.72 23.36
C GLU A 26 -9.09 10.16 21.97
N VAL A 27 -8.03 9.87 21.22
CA VAL A 27 -8.13 9.34 19.86
C VAL A 27 -8.58 7.88 19.84
N ASN A 28 -8.17 7.09 20.81
CA ASN A 28 -8.66 5.73 21.00
C ASN A 28 -10.14 5.72 21.37
N GLN A 29 -10.60 6.66 22.21
CA GLN A 29 -12.02 6.82 22.53
C GLN A 29 -12.85 7.25 21.31
N ILE A 30 -12.37 8.19 20.51
CA ILE A 30 -13.04 8.63 19.27
C ILE A 30 -13.04 7.50 18.23
N GLY A 31 -11.94 6.77 18.10
CA GLY A 31 -11.83 5.60 17.22
C GLY A 31 -12.80 4.50 17.64
N ASN A 32 -12.83 4.15 18.91
CA ASN A 32 -13.73 3.13 19.46
C ASN A 32 -15.21 3.54 19.34
N LYS A 33 -15.53 4.81 19.60
CA LYS A 33 -16.89 5.33 19.43
C LYS A 33 -17.34 5.27 17.97
N ARG A 34 -16.47 5.65 17.02
CA ARG A 34 -16.80 5.61 15.59
C ARG A 34 -16.94 4.18 15.06
N ILE A 35 -16.11 3.24 15.55
CA ILE A 35 -16.26 1.81 15.26
C ILE A 35 -17.58 1.31 15.81
N HIS A 36 -17.89 1.61 17.06
CA HIS A 36 -19.15 1.22 17.69
C HIS A 36 -20.35 1.82 16.96
N GLU A 37 -20.32 3.10 16.60
CA GLU A 37 -21.37 3.78 15.82
C GLU A 37 -21.53 3.18 14.41
N THR A 38 -20.42 2.85 13.72
CA THR A 38 -20.44 2.19 12.41
C THR A 38 -21.01 0.78 12.52
N MET A 39 -20.64 0.07 13.58
CA MET A 39 -21.13 -1.27 13.88
C MET A 39 -22.64 -1.26 14.21
N MET A 40 -23.09 -0.29 15.01
CA MET A 40 -24.53 -0.18 15.37
C MET A 40 -25.40 0.26 14.20
N LYS A 41 -24.90 1.12 13.31
CA LYS A 41 -25.61 1.49 12.08
C LYS A 41 -25.79 0.34 11.09
N SER A 42 -24.86 -0.63 11.06
CA SER A 42 -24.96 -1.79 10.17
C SER A 42 -26.01 -2.82 10.62
N ILE A 43 -26.52 -2.71 11.86
CA ILE A 43 -27.49 -3.67 12.43
C ILE A 43 -28.94 -3.34 11.98
N ASP A 44 -29.20 -2.12 11.50
CA ASP A 44 -30.58 -1.58 11.37
C ASP A 44 -31.19 -1.65 9.95
N GLU A 45 -30.50 -2.14 8.90
CA GLU A 45 -31.07 -2.17 7.55
C GLU A 45 -31.08 -3.54 6.87
N GLN A 46 -32.27 -3.96 6.50
CA GLN A 46 -32.61 -5.20 5.80
C GLN A 46 -32.02 -5.30 4.40
N SER A 47 -31.49 -6.49 4.11
CA SER A 47 -31.40 -7.19 2.83
C SER A 47 -30.40 -6.79 1.76
N GLN A 48 -29.34 -7.55 1.60
CA GLN A 48 -28.77 -8.20 0.39
C GLN A 48 -27.35 -8.74 0.65
N PRO A 49 -26.77 -9.65 -0.19
CA PRO A 49 -25.51 -10.32 0.15
C PRO A 49 -24.36 -9.32 0.23
N ARG A 50 -23.96 -9.05 1.44
CA ARG A 50 -22.84 -8.16 1.76
C ARG A 50 -21.60 -9.01 1.98
N ALA A 51 -20.41 -8.49 1.75
CA ALA A 51 -19.17 -9.21 1.98
C ALA A 51 -19.08 -9.64 3.45
N ARG A 52 -19.01 -10.94 3.68
CA ARG A 52 -18.98 -11.52 5.03
C ARG A 52 -17.59 -11.40 5.61
N THR A 53 -17.46 -10.84 6.82
CA THR A 53 -16.26 -11.08 7.63
C THR A 53 -16.32 -12.53 8.08
N VAL A 54 -15.62 -13.40 7.38
CA VAL A 54 -15.57 -14.83 7.66
C VAL A 54 -14.51 -15.08 8.71
N ARG A 55 -14.69 -16.13 9.50
CA ARG A 55 -13.69 -16.63 10.44
C ARG A 55 -12.71 -17.53 9.72
N HIS A 56 -11.43 -17.31 9.98
CA HIS A 56 -10.36 -18.21 9.59
C HIS A 56 -9.89 -18.99 10.82
N ILE A 57 -9.93 -20.31 10.74
CA ILE A 57 -9.42 -21.18 11.80
C ILE A 57 -8.03 -21.66 11.39
N CYS A 58 -7.06 -21.46 12.26
CA CYS A 58 -5.71 -21.97 12.06
C CYS A 58 -5.14 -22.55 13.35
N GLN A 59 -4.09 -23.35 13.22
CA GLN A 59 -3.42 -24.01 14.35
C GLN A 59 -2.18 -23.21 14.77
N LEU A 60 -2.06 -22.98 16.07
CA LEU A 60 -0.89 -22.40 16.68
C LEU A 60 -0.61 -23.11 18.01
N GLN A 61 0.56 -23.71 18.17
CA GLN A 61 0.96 -24.48 19.37
C GLN A 61 -0.12 -25.53 19.77
N ASN A 62 -0.57 -26.31 18.80
CA ASN A 62 -1.61 -27.34 18.98
C ASN A 62 -2.98 -26.81 19.47
N LYS A 63 -3.21 -25.49 19.41
CA LYS A 63 -4.51 -24.86 19.72
C LYS A 63 -5.13 -24.33 18.45
N SER A 64 -6.44 -24.54 18.28
CA SER A 64 -7.23 -23.89 17.23
C SER A 64 -7.47 -22.44 17.61
N ILE A 65 -7.09 -21.52 16.73
CA ILE A 65 -7.29 -20.07 16.89
C ILE A 65 -8.27 -19.59 15.83
N ILE A 66 -9.25 -18.82 16.24
CA ILE A 66 -10.19 -18.12 15.36
C ILE A 66 -9.65 -16.73 15.09
N ILE A 67 -9.54 -16.38 13.82
CA ILE A 67 -9.07 -15.06 13.37
C ILE A 67 -10.10 -14.50 12.39
N PRO A 68 -10.56 -13.24 12.56
CA PRO A 68 -11.44 -12.62 11.58
C PRO A 68 -10.69 -12.43 10.25
N THR A 69 -11.41 -12.57 9.12
CA THR A 69 -10.85 -12.36 7.79
C THR A 69 -10.76 -10.88 7.44
N VAL A 70 -9.87 -10.21 8.12
CA VAL A 70 -9.56 -8.78 7.90
C VAL A 70 -8.09 -8.63 7.55
N PRO A 71 -7.70 -7.63 6.71
CA PRO A 71 -8.57 -6.79 5.90
C PRO A 71 -9.18 -7.52 4.70
N TYR A 72 -10.23 -6.95 4.11
CA TYR A 72 -10.88 -7.47 2.91
C TYR A 72 -10.20 -7.02 1.63
N PHE A 73 -9.75 -5.76 1.57
CA PHE A 73 -9.02 -5.21 0.44
C PHE A 73 -7.80 -4.37 0.91
N ALA A 74 -6.91 -4.04 -0.02
CA ALA A 74 -5.75 -3.20 0.28
C ALA A 74 -5.53 -2.12 -0.77
N ILE A 75 -5.13 -0.91 -0.32
CA ILE A 75 -4.62 0.19 -1.14
C ILE A 75 -3.10 0.21 -1.00
N ILE A 76 -2.43 -0.39 -1.97
CA ILE A 76 -0.99 -0.69 -1.88
C ILE A 76 -0.06 0.40 -2.43
N GLY A 77 -0.58 1.40 -3.09
CA GLY A 77 0.23 2.44 -3.74
C GLY A 77 -0.55 3.40 -4.64
N ALA A 78 0.20 4.29 -5.29
CA ALA A 78 1.59 4.59 -5.04
C ALA A 78 1.71 5.75 -4.04
N GLN A 79 2.83 5.79 -3.31
CA GLN A 79 3.07 6.93 -2.41
C GLN A 79 3.09 8.24 -3.20
N LYS A 80 2.38 9.27 -2.72
CA LYS A 80 2.20 10.60 -3.36
C LYS A 80 1.28 10.60 -4.60
N ALA A 81 0.43 9.58 -4.75
CA ALA A 81 -0.55 9.44 -5.83
C ALA A 81 -2.01 9.57 -5.36
N GLY A 82 -2.30 10.29 -4.29
CA GLY A 82 -3.69 10.57 -3.86
C GLY A 82 -4.36 9.48 -3.02
N THR A 83 -3.64 8.45 -2.57
CA THR A 83 -4.19 7.37 -1.75
C THR A 83 -4.91 7.87 -0.49
N THR A 84 -4.49 8.99 0.10
CA THR A 84 -5.15 9.58 1.28
C THR A 84 -6.53 10.13 0.96
N SER A 85 -6.72 10.76 -0.22
CA SER A 85 -8.03 11.26 -0.64
C SER A 85 -8.99 10.11 -0.88
N LEU A 86 -8.57 9.10 -1.67
CA LEU A 86 -9.39 7.91 -1.88
C LEU A 86 -9.76 7.20 -0.56
N THR A 87 -8.79 7.06 0.35
CA THR A 87 -9.06 6.47 1.68
C THR A 87 -10.14 7.24 2.44
N ARG A 88 -10.10 8.57 2.43
CA ARG A 88 -11.12 9.39 3.10
C ARG A 88 -12.49 9.21 2.47
N TYR A 89 -12.57 9.21 1.14
CA TYR A 89 -13.85 8.95 0.46
C TYR A 89 -14.41 7.57 0.85
N LEU A 90 -13.56 6.55 0.86
CA LEU A 90 -13.99 5.21 1.24
C LEU A 90 -14.43 5.13 2.71
N THR A 91 -13.78 5.84 3.63
CA THR A 91 -14.17 5.83 5.05
C THR A 91 -15.48 6.58 5.35
N GLU A 92 -16.04 7.30 4.38
CA GLU A 92 -17.37 7.92 4.50
C GLU A 92 -18.50 6.94 4.12
N HIS A 93 -18.15 5.81 3.46
CA HIS A 93 -19.13 4.77 3.14
C HIS A 93 -19.56 4.05 4.42
N PRO A 94 -20.90 3.85 4.64
CA PRO A 94 -21.41 3.25 5.88
C PRO A 94 -20.93 1.80 6.09
N ASP A 95 -20.75 1.04 5.02
CA ASP A 95 -20.34 -0.37 5.07
C ASP A 95 -18.81 -0.55 5.09
N ILE A 96 -18.03 0.51 5.19
CA ILE A 96 -16.56 0.43 5.30
C ILE A 96 -16.12 0.76 6.72
N MET A 97 -15.47 -0.21 7.35
CA MET A 97 -14.85 -0.01 8.66
C MET A 97 -13.38 0.44 8.49
N PRO A 98 -13.05 1.66 8.92
CA PRO A 98 -11.66 2.12 8.91
C PRO A 98 -10.82 1.34 9.94
N PRO A 99 -9.50 1.22 9.75
CA PRO A 99 -8.61 0.69 10.78
C PRO A 99 -8.75 1.47 12.10
N LEU A 100 -8.57 0.78 13.21
CA LEU A 100 -8.73 1.29 14.59
C LEU A 100 -7.97 2.58 14.90
N ASN A 101 -6.83 2.76 14.26
CA ASN A 101 -6.02 3.93 14.49
C ASN A 101 -6.15 4.91 13.32
N PRO A 102 -7.13 5.83 13.36
CA PRO A 102 -7.28 6.85 12.33
C PRO A 102 -6.07 7.79 12.25
N LEU A 103 -5.18 7.81 13.26
CA LEU A 103 -3.92 8.54 13.25
C LEU A 103 -2.79 7.75 12.61
N ARG A 104 -2.82 6.44 12.65
CA ARG A 104 -1.93 5.63 11.81
C ARG A 104 -2.48 5.64 10.39
N LYS A 105 -2.05 6.65 9.67
CA LYS A 105 -2.42 6.82 8.25
C LYS A 105 -2.06 5.60 7.39
N GLU A 106 -1.16 4.75 7.86
CA GLU A 106 -0.60 3.58 7.15
C GLU A 106 -0.28 2.47 8.15
N ILE A 107 -0.64 1.23 7.82
CA ILE A 107 -0.50 0.07 8.72
C ILE A 107 0.96 -0.40 8.82
N HIS A 108 1.67 -0.40 7.71
CA HIS A 108 3.08 -0.80 7.64
C HIS A 108 3.37 -2.21 8.19
N PHE A 109 2.43 -3.15 8.03
CA PHE A 109 2.61 -4.50 8.56
C PHE A 109 3.74 -5.25 7.86
N PHE A 110 3.73 -5.33 6.53
CA PHE A 110 4.69 -6.14 5.76
C PHE A 110 6.09 -5.52 5.66
N ASP A 111 6.23 -4.23 5.81
CA ASP A 111 7.53 -3.56 5.82
C ASP A 111 8.17 -3.50 7.21
N ASN A 112 7.38 -3.48 8.29
CA ASN A 112 7.88 -3.36 9.66
C ASN A 112 7.61 -4.61 10.52
N VAL A 113 6.34 -4.89 10.83
CA VAL A 113 5.96 -5.96 11.78
C VAL A 113 6.32 -7.34 11.23
N PHE A 114 6.01 -7.61 9.98
CA PHE A 114 6.29 -8.90 9.35
C PHE A 114 7.79 -9.19 9.27
N ARG A 115 8.62 -8.15 9.06
CA ARG A 115 10.08 -8.29 9.09
C ARG A 115 10.57 -8.72 10.49
N ALA A 116 10.01 -8.15 11.55
CA ALA A 116 10.33 -8.54 12.92
C ALA A 116 9.91 -9.98 13.20
N LEU A 117 8.71 -10.40 12.76
CA LEU A 117 8.26 -11.79 12.89
C LEU A 117 9.18 -12.76 12.13
N LYS A 118 9.61 -12.40 10.92
CA LYS A 118 10.49 -13.22 10.08
C LYS A 118 11.90 -13.39 10.68
N ASN A 119 12.38 -12.40 11.41
CA ASN A 119 13.69 -12.47 12.07
C ASN A 119 13.67 -13.32 13.35
N ASN A 120 12.52 -13.73 13.82
CA ASN A 120 12.42 -14.66 14.95
C ASN A 120 12.74 -16.08 14.47
N GLN A 121 13.96 -16.55 14.77
CA GLN A 121 14.51 -17.83 14.30
C GLN A 121 13.71 -19.06 14.77
N LEU A 122 12.95 -18.96 15.86
CA LEU A 122 12.14 -20.07 16.38
C LEU A 122 10.96 -20.43 15.46
N LEU A 123 10.47 -19.46 14.70
CA LEU A 123 9.32 -19.63 13.78
C LEU A 123 9.73 -19.77 12.32
N PHE A 124 10.93 -19.32 11.99
CA PHE A 124 11.44 -19.27 10.62
C PHE A 124 12.64 -20.20 10.48
N ASN A 125 12.39 -21.49 10.29
CA ASN A 125 13.44 -22.42 9.93
C ASN A 125 13.70 -22.30 8.40
N ARG A 126 14.86 -21.75 8.04
CA ARG A 126 15.27 -21.56 6.63
C ARG A 126 15.42 -22.90 5.89
N GLN A 127 15.68 -24.00 6.58
CA GLN A 127 15.90 -25.32 5.97
C GLN A 127 14.58 -26.09 5.73
N LEU A 128 13.52 -25.85 6.51
CA LEU A 128 12.25 -26.58 6.43
C LEU A 128 11.13 -25.82 5.73
N GLY A 129 11.39 -24.62 5.20
CA GLY A 129 10.35 -23.75 4.67
C GLY A 129 9.57 -23.03 5.78
N ILE A 130 8.60 -22.21 5.38
CA ILE A 130 7.79 -21.45 6.33
C ILE A 130 6.71 -22.38 6.88
N ASN A 131 6.80 -22.68 8.20
CA ASN A 131 5.81 -23.47 8.93
C ASN A 131 4.39 -22.87 8.78
N PRO A 132 3.33 -23.68 8.61
CA PRO A 132 1.92 -23.23 8.65
C PRO A 132 1.57 -22.40 9.89
N GLU A 133 2.14 -22.70 11.05
CA GLU A 133 1.97 -21.91 12.28
C GLU A 133 2.49 -20.47 12.15
N PHE A 134 3.55 -20.24 11.38
CA PHE A 134 4.04 -18.89 11.10
C PHE A 134 2.96 -18.03 10.42
N TRP A 135 2.27 -18.59 9.44
CA TRP A 135 1.20 -17.86 8.75
C TRP A 135 -0.01 -17.64 9.65
N CYS A 136 -0.31 -18.56 10.54
CA CYS A 136 -1.34 -18.38 11.56
C CYS A 136 -1.00 -17.22 12.49
N LEU A 137 0.23 -17.18 13.01
CA LEU A 137 0.71 -16.08 13.83
C LEU A 137 0.72 -14.74 13.07
N ALA A 138 1.16 -14.75 11.80
CA ALA A 138 1.17 -13.56 10.97
C ALA A 138 -0.25 -13.00 10.77
N ARG A 139 -1.24 -13.86 10.51
CA ARG A 139 -2.67 -13.47 10.40
C ARG A 139 -3.17 -12.84 11.70
N LYS A 140 -2.94 -13.51 12.82
CA LYS A 140 -3.31 -13.00 14.14
C LYS A 140 -2.71 -11.61 14.39
N ARG A 141 -1.41 -11.45 14.19
CA ARG A 141 -0.71 -10.19 14.38
C ARG A 141 -1.18 -9.10 13.42
N TYR A 142 -1.52 -9.46 12.20
CA TYR A 142 -2.05 -8.50 11.23
C TYR A 142 -3.42 -7.97 11.69
N ALA A 143 -4.33 -8.86 12.08
CA ALA A 143 -5.62 -8.48 12.61
C ALA A 143 -5.48 -7.60 13.87
N GLU A 144 -4.62 -7.98 14.82
CA GLU A 144 -4.32 -7.21 16.04
C GLU A 144 -3.70 -5.83 15.74
N THR A 145 -2.95 -5.70 14.64
CA THR A 145 -2.38 -4.42 14.23
C THR A 145 -3.44 -3.48 13.70
N MET A 146 -4.49 -4.03 13.11
CA MET A 146 -5.57 -3.28 12.50
C MET A 146 -6.72 -2.98 13.44
N TYR A 147 -7.07 -3.90 14.35
CA TYR A 147 -8.27 -3.85 15.18
C TYR A 147 -8.03 -4.40 16.58
N GLN A 148 -8.87 -3.94 17.52
CA GLN A 148 -9.00 -4.61 18.81
C GLN A 148 -9.74 -5.93 18.59
N MET A 149 -9.09 -7.04 18.93
CA MET A 149 -9.57 -8.37 18.57
C MET A 149 -10.81 -8.79 19.35
N ASP A 150 -10.86 -8.51 20.66
CA ASP A 150 -11.95 -8.98 21.50
C ASP A 150 -13.30 -8.40 21.09
N PRO A 151 -13.47 -7.06 20.94
CA PRO A 151 -14.71 -6.48 20.43
C PRO A 151 -15.04 -6.95 19.01
N LEU A 152 -14.03 -7.17 18.16
CA LEU A 152 -14.25 -7.64 16.79
C LEU A 152 -14.74 -9.09 16.77
N LEU A 153 -14.22 -9.95 17.65
CA LEU A 153 -14.63 -11.36 17.76
C LEU A 153 -16.01 -11.49 18.40
N GLU A 154 -16.39 -10.60 19.34
CA GLU A 154 -17.72 -10.57 19.93
C GLU A 154 -18.81 -10.24 18.91
N LEU A 155 -18.50 -9.36 17.93
CA LEU A 155 -19.41 -9.02 16.84
C LEU A 155 -19.62 -10.18 15.83
N ILE A 156 -18.64 -11.07 15.75
CA ILE A 156 -18.70 -12.24 14.87
C ILE A 156 -19.22 -13.43 15.69
N HIS A 157 -20.52 -13.48 15.99
CA HIS A 157 -21.13 -14.51 16.83
C HIS A 157 -20.89 -15.94 16.34
N PRO A 158 -20.59 -16.90 17.27
CA PRO A 158 -20.26 -18.28 16.90
C PRO A 158 -21.37 -19.03 16.15
N ASN A 159 -22.61 -18.69 16.43
CA ASN A 159 -23.80 -19.42 15.97
C ASN A 159 -24.54 -18.74 14.83
N ASP A 160 -24.08 -17.59 14.37
CA ASP A 160 -24.74 -16.86 13.31
C ASP A 160 -24.33 -17.42 11.93
N THR A 161 -25.07 -18.42 11.47
CA THR A 161 -25.10 -18.79 10.05
C THR A 161 -25.71 -17.68 9.18
N ASP A 162 -26.44 -16.76 9.80
CA ASP A 162 -27.11 -15.60 9.20
C ASP A 162 -26.52 -14.24 9.65
N ALA A 163 -25.38 -14.23 10.32
CA ALA A 163 -24.86 -13.03 10.94
C ALA A 163 -24.59 -11.91 9.94
N SER A 164 -25.43 -10.95 10.08
CA SER A 164 -25.55 -9.74 9.28
C SER A 164 -24.53 -8.63 9.64
N THR A 165 -23.42 -8.95 10.26
CA THR A 165 -22.40 -7.94 10.54
C THR A 165 -21.51 -7.77 9.33
N TYR A 166 -21.92 -6.85 8.46
CA TYR A 166 -21.30 -6.64 7.16
C TYR A 166 -20.51 -5.34 7.16
N PHE A 167 -19.21 -5.44 7.29
CA PHE A 167 -18.35 -4.32 6.97
C PHE A 167 -17.16 -4.80 6.14
N LEU A 168 -16.70 -3.96 5.25
CA LEU A 168 -15.44 -4.15 4.57
C LEU A 168 -14.34 -3.38 5.30
N SER A 169 -13.30 -4.08 5.66
CA SER A 169 -12.09 -3.49 6.23
C SER A 169 -10.98 -3.41 5.19
N PHE A 170 -10.03 -2.50 5.36
CA PHE A 170 -8.93 -2.35 4.41
C PHE A 170 -7.60 -1.96 5.08
N ASP A 171 -6.50 -2.32 4.42
CA ASP A 171 -5.17 -1.79 4.70
C ASP A 171 -4.81 -0.72 3.67
N LYS A 172 -4.37 0.44 4.12
CA LYS A 172 -3.80 1.47 3.25
C LYS A 172 -2.35 1.70 3.60
N THR A 173 -1.46 1.08 2.85
CA THR A 173 -0.02 1.23 2.98
C THR A 173 0.64 1.40 1.62
N PRO A 174 0.81 2.65 1.14
CA PRO A 174 1.27 2.93 -0.22
C PRO A 174 2.73 2.53 -0.52
N SER A 175 3.47 2.08 0.48
CA SER A 175 4.80 1.50 0.29
C SER A 175 4.77 0.05 -0.21
N TYR A 176 3.67 -0.66 -0.07
CA TYR A 176 3.60 -2.08 -0.44
C TYR A 176 3.86 -2.34 -1.91
N ILE A 177 3.45 -1.44 -2.81
CA ILE A 177 3.61 -1.63 -4.25
C ILE A 177 5.05 -1.91 -4.66
N HIS A 178 6.04 -1.28 -3.99
CA HIS A 178 7.45 -1.40 -4.35
C HIS A 178 8.23 -2.41 -3.48
N LEU A 179 7.57 -3.15 -2.60
CA LEU A 179 8.17 -4.20 -1.77
C LEU A 179 8.08 -5.54 -2.50
N ASP A 180 9.22 -6.09 -2.89
CA ASP A 180 9.32 -7.27 -3.76
C ASP A 180 8.56 -8.50 -3.24
N ASN A 181 8.59 -8.75 -1.94
CA ASN A 181 7.96 -9.93 -1.33
C ASN A 181 6.55 -9.65 -0.79
N CYS A 182 6.08 -8.39 -0.83
CA CYS A 182 4.80 -8.03 -0.25
C CYS A 182 3.62 -8.75 -0.92
N PRO A 183 3.54 -8.90 -2.25
CA PRO A 183 2.44 -9.61 -2.89
C PRO A 183 2.31 -11.05 -2.39
N GLU A 184 3.43 -11.77 -2.32
CA GLU A 184 3.49 -13.14 -1.81
C GLU A 184 3.05 -13.22 -0.35
N TYR A 185 3.62 -12.36 0.48
CA TYR A 185 3.33 -12.36 1.92
C TYR A 185 1.89 -11.97 2.20
N LEU A 186 1.36 -11.01 1.48
CA LEU A 186 -0.05 -10.61 1.57
C LEU A 186 -0.97 -11.77 1.19
N LYS A 187 -0.73 -12.43 0.04
CA LYS A 187 -1.55 -13.56 -0.42
C LYS A 187 -1.50 -14.75 0.55
N LYS A 188 -0.33 -15.03 1.14
CA LYS A 188 -0.18 -16.11 2.13
C LYS A 188 -0.76 -15.74 3.51
N THR A 189 -0.66 -14.49 3.92
CA THR A 189 -1.22 -14.02 5.19
C THR A 189 -2.74 -13.89 5.10
N CYS A 190 -3.26 -13.35 4.00
CA CYS A 190 -4.69 -13.10 3.80
C CYS A 190 -5.17 -13.76 2.50
N PRO A 191 -5.31 -15.11 2.45
CA PRO A 191 -5.71 -15.82 1.22
C PRO A 191 -7.12 -15.43 0.74
N TRP A 192 -7.95 -14.88 1.61
CA TRP A 192 -9.27 -14.35 1.29
C TRP A 192 -9.25 -12.98 0.61
N MET A 193 -8.14 -12.24 0.72
CA MET A 193 -8.01 -10.92 0.12
C MET A 193 -7.79 -11.05 -1.39
N THR A 194 -8.79 -10.66 -2.16
CA THR A 194 -8.78 -10.72 -3.63
C THR A 194 -8.97 -9.35 -4.28
N LYS A 195 -8.92 -8.27 -3.48
CA LYS A 195 -9.15 -6.91 -3.97
C LYS A 195 -7.99 -6.00 -3.60
N ILE A 196 -7.17 -5.70 -4.59
CA ILE A 196 -5.98 -4.85 -4.48
C ILE A 196 -6.20 -3.59 -5.31
N ILE A 197 -5.97 -2.43 -4.73
CA ILE A 197 -6.16 -1.13 -5.38
C ILE A 197 -4.82 -0.41 -5.45
N VAL A 198 -4.54 0.14 -6.61
CA VAL A 198 -3.36 0.98 -6.88
C VAL A 198 -3.81 2.26 -7.55
N ILE A 199 -3.27 3.39 -7.13
CA ILE A 199 -3.39 4.67 -7.84
C ILE A 199 -2.00 5.03 -8.35
N LEU A 200 -1.85 5.21 -9.65
CA LEU A 200 -0.62 5.69 -10.28
C LEU A 200 -0.74 7.19 -10.59
N ARG A 201 0.37 7.87 -10.57
CA ARG A 201 0.50 9.30 -10.89
C ARG A 201 1.68 9.47 -11.82
N ASN A 202 1.69 10.54 -12.64
CA ASN A 202 2.88 10.92 -13.37
C ASN A 202 4.14 10.76 -12.49
N PRO A 203 5.08 9.86 -12.86
CA PRO A 203 6.19 9.50 -11.97
C PRO A 203 7.14 10.68 -11.68
N VAL A 204 7.21 11.67 -12.57
CA VAL A 204 7.99 12.90 -12.39
C VAL A 204 7.37 13.73 -11.27
N ASP A 205 6.08 14.03 -11.35
CA ASP A 205 5.35 14.80 -10.33
C ASP A 205 5.29 14.07 -8.99
N ARG A 206 5.19 12.73 -9.04
CA ARG A 206 5.24 11.90 -7.84
C ARG A 206 6.60 12.02 -7.15
N ALA A 207 7.69 11.94 -7.92
CA ALA A 207 9.05 12.05 -7.40
C ALA A 207 9.28 13.41 -6.75
N TYR A 208 8.87 14.50 -7.41
CA TYR A 208 8.99 15.84 -6.84
C TYR A 208 8.15 16.02 -5.56
N SER A 209 6.91 15.52 -5.59
CA SER A 209 6.05 15.55 -4.40
C SER A 209 6.63 14.76 -3.22
N GLN A 210 7.36 13.67 -3.49
CA GLN A 210 8.10 12.94 -2.45
C GLN A 210 9.28 13.76 -1.93
N HIS A 211 10.06 14.37 -2.80
CA HIS A 211 11.17 15.23 -2.41
C HIS A 211 10.70 16.36 -1.48
N GLN A 212 9.61 17.04 -1.81
CA GLN A 212 9.02 18.08 -0.96
C GLN A 212 8.56 17.55 0.41
N MET A 213 8.08 16.31 0.46
CA MET A 213 7.77 15.66 1.74
C MET A 213 9.06 15.36 2.55
N ASP A 214 10.12 14.93 1.88
CA ASP A 214 11.38 14.56 2.51
C ASP A 214 12.13 15.80 3.04
N ILE A 215 12.03 16.95 2.36
CA ILE A 215 12.53 18.26 2.87
C ILE A 215 11.88 18.56 4.23
N LYS A 216 10.57 18.37 4.37
CA LYS A 216 9.88 18.57 5.66
C LYS A 216 10.39 17.61 6.75
N LYS A 217 11.02 16.51 6.36
CA LYS A 217 11.69 15.52 7.23
C LYS A 217 13.21 15.74 7.34
N LYS A 218 13.69 16.95 7.04
CA LYS A 218 15.08 17.38 7.13
C LYS A 218 16.01 16.83 6.04
N GLU A 219 15.51 16.43 4.88
CA GLU A 219 16.35 16.21 3.70
C GLU A 219 17.03 17.54 3.30
N LYS A 220 18.35 17.51 3.09
CA LYS A 220 19.17 18.70 2.81
C LYS A 220 19.60 18.80 1.35
N ARG A 221 19.56 17.70 0.60
CA ARG A 221 19.98 17.69 -0.80
C ARG A 221 18.92 18.37 -1.67
N THR A 222 19.34 19.05 -2.72
CA THR A 222 18.45 19.57 -3.74
C THR A 222 17.78 18.40 -4.52
N PHE A 223 16.71 18.71 -5.23
CA PHE A 223 16.04 17.71 -6.06
C PHE A 223 16.97 17.16 -7.14
N GLU A 224 17.74 18.04 -7.78
CA GLU A 224 18.73 17.67 -8.79
C GLU A 224 19.84 16.76 -8.22
N GLN A 225 20.39 17.09 -7.06
CA GLN A 225 21.40 16.24 -6.41
C GLN A 225 20.87 14.83 -6.16
N ARG A 226 19.62 14.71 -5.72
CA ARG A 226 18.98 13.41 -5.52
C ARG A 226 18.80 12.65 -6.83
N ILE A 227 18.36 13.33 -7.89
CA ILE A 227 18.24 12.70 -9.22
C ILE A 227 19.58 12.13 -9.66
N ARG A 228 20.65 12.94 -9.64
CA ARG A 228 22.00 12.51 -10.05
C ARG A 228 22.49 11.31 -9.25
N GLU A 229 22.32 11.32 -7.94
CA GLU A 229 22.69 10.18 -7.08
C GLU A 229 21.89 8.91 -7.37
N GLU A 230 20.57 9.02 -7.55
CA GLU A 230 19.71 7.87 -7.78
C GLU A 230 19.91 7.25 -9.16
N ILE A 231 20.13 8.07 -10.19
CA ILE A 231 20.52 7.63 -11.53
C ILE A 231 21.83 6.84 -11.46
N ASN A 232 22.86 7.38 -10.79
CA ASN A 232 24.13 6.69 -10.64
C ASN A 232 24.00 5.35 -9.89
N LYS A 233 23.16 5.31 -8.85
CA LYS A 233 22.88 4.02 -8.16
C LYS A 233 22.20 3.00 -9.07
N ALA A 234 21.23 3.43 -9.86
CA ALA A 234 20.52 2.57 -10.77
C ALA A 234 21.40 2.04 -11.91
N LYS A 235 22.34 2.84 -12.41
CA LYS A 235 23.39 2.40 -13.35
C LYS A 235 24.28 1.32 -12.74
N ARG A 236 24.77 1.53 -11.52
CA ARG A 236 25.68 0.57 -10.84
C ARG A 236 25.07 -0.82 -10.68
N VAL A 237 23.76 -0.90 -10.45
CA VAL A 237 23.05 -2.18 -10.38
C VAL A 237 22.58 -2.70 -11.74
N GLY A 238 22.95 -2.02 -12.82
CA GLY A 238 22.59 -2.40 -14.16
C GLY A 238 21.10 -2.25 -14.49
N LEU A 239 20.35 -1.38 -13.82
CA LEU A 239 18.94 -1.20 -14.12
C LEU A 239 18.73 -0.46 -15.44
N HIS A 240 19.60 0.48 -15.79
CA HIS A 240 19.53 1.26 -17.02
C HIS A 240 20.90 1.77 -17.46
N ASP A 241 20.98 2.19 -18.73
CA ASP A 241 22.13 2.86 -19.35
C ASP A 241 21.81 4.33 -19.68
N PHE A 242 20.82 4.92 -18.97
CA PHE A 242 20.41 6.29 -19.22
C PHE A 242 21.56 7.27 -18.94
N PRO A 243 21.81 8.26 -19.83
CA PRO A 243 22.90 9.21 -19.64
C PRO A 243 22.81 9.98 -18.33
N ASP A 244 23.94 10.44 -17.81
CA ASP A 244 23.96 11.35 -16.66
C ASP A 244 23.26 12.66 -17.00
N MET A 245 22.66 13.29 -16.01
CA MET A 245 21.96 14.55 -16.22
C MET A 245 22.96 15.64 -16.62
N PRO A 246 22.84 16.21 -17.83
CA PRO A 246 23.69 17.33 -18.26
C PRO A 246 23.45 18.59 -17.45
N ASP A 247 24.40 19.51 -17.42
CA ASP A 247 24.28 20.79 -16.72
C ASP A 247 23.48 21.82 -17.54
N SER A 248 23.44 21.68 -18.88
CA SER A 248 22.72 22.63 -19.74
C SER A 248 21.37 22.10 -20.21
N MET A 249 20.37 22.97 -20.25
CA MET A 249 19.04 22.67 -20.80
C MET A 249 19.12 22.15 -22.24
N LYS A 250 19.88 22.81 -23.11
CA LYS A 250 20.03 22.40 -24.52
C LYS A 250 20.56 20.99 -24.65
N ALA A 251 21.50 20.57 -23.79
CA ALA A 251 22.01 19.20 -23.79
C ALA A 251 20.94 18.18 -23.33
N ILE A 252 20.08 18.56 -22.38
CA ILE A 252 18.95 17.73 -21.97
C ILE A 252 17.92 17.62 -23.11
N GLU A 253 17.58 18.72 -23.76
CA GLU A 253 16.63 18.74 -24.90
C GLU A 253 17.06 17.80 -26.04
N THR A 254 18.35 17.85 -26.40
CA THR A 254 18.90 17.05 -27.50
C THR A 254 19.30 15.62 -27.11
N MET A 255 19.23 15.28 -25.84
CA MET A 255 19.62 13.98 -25.32
C MET A 255 18.74 12.86 -25.89
N GLN A 256 19.38 11.84 -26.45
CA GLN A 256 18.70 10.65 -26.95
C GLN A 256 18.24 9.75 -25.79
N ILE A 257 17.04 9.23 -25.91
CA ILE A 257 16.51 8.25 -24.96
C ILE A 257 17.03 6.88 -25.36
N PRO A 258 17.86 6.23 -24.55
CA PRO A 258 18.35 4.91 -24.89
C PRO A 258 17.21 3.89 -24.87
N LYS A 259 17.20 2.99 -25.84
CA LYS A 259 16.29 1.84 -25.82
C LYS A 259 16.65 0.94 -24.62
N LEU A 260 15.63 0.48 -23.92
CA LEU A 260 15.82 -0.52 -22.86
C LEU A 260 16.07 -1.91 -23.51
N ASN A 261 17.34 -2.26 -23.72
CA ASN A 261 17.75 -3.51 -24.37
C ASN A 261 17.84 -4.71 -23.39
N ARG A 262 17.17 -4.63 -22.24
CA ARG A 262 17.18 -5.69 -21.23
C ARG A 262 15.92 -6.51 -21.27
N THR A 263 16.06 -7.79 -20.95
CA THR A 263 14.90 -8.66 -20.73
C THR A 263 14.17 -8.24 -19.45
N ALA A 264 12.89 -8.57 -19.36
CA ALA A 264 12.09 -8.30 -18.17
C ALA A 264 12.72 -8.89 -16.89
N GLU A 265 13.34 -10.08 -17.00
CA GLU A 265 14.03 -10.73 -15.88
C GLU A 265 15.25 -9.95 -15.40
N GLN A 266 16.11 -9.51 -16.35
CA GLN A 266 17.29 -8.70 -16.03
C GLN A 266 16.90 -7.40 -15.30
N GLU A 267 15.83 -6.76 -15.73
CA GLU A 267 15.33 -5.55 -15.08
C GLU A 267 14.78 -5.81 -13.67
N VAL A 268 14.05 -6.89 -13.49
CA VAL A 268 13.54 -7.28 -12.16
C VAL A 268 14.70 -7.56 -11.20
N ILE A 269 15.75 -8.25 -11.67
CA ILE A 269 16.96 -8.52 -10.86
C ILE A 269 17.64 -7.19 -10.46
N ALA A 270 17.90 -6.32 -11.43
CA ALA A 270 18.53 -5.02 -11.18
C ALA A 270 17.65 -4.12 -10.27
N PHE A 271 16.34 -4.13 -10.49
CA PHE A 271 15.36 -3.40 -9.65
C PHE A 271 15.43 -3.87 -8.19
N ARG A 272 15.57 -5.17 -7.94
CA ARG A 272 15.72 -5.72 -6.58
C ARG A 272 17.02 -5.30 -5.91
N GLN A 273 18.12 -5.22 -6.68
CA GLN A 273 19.42 -4.79 -6.16
C GLN A 273 19.47 -3.31 -5.79
N LEU A 274 18.55 -2.49 -6.29
CA LEU A 274 18.45 -1.10 -5.93
C LEU A 274 17.90 -0.95 -4.50
N ILE A 275 18.82 -1.06 -3.53
CA ILE A 275 18.53 -1.05 -2.09
C ILE A 275 18.13 0.36 -1.61
N GLY A 276 17.29 0.42 -0.60
CA GLY A 276 16.76 1.66 -0.04
C GLY A 276 15.40 2.01 -0.62
N TYR A 277 15.00 3.25 -0.42
CA TYR A 277 13.73 3.78 -0.93
C TYR A 277 13.99 4.95 -1.91
N PRO A 278 14.69 4.69 -3.01
CA PRO A 278 14.98 5.74 -3.97
C PRO A 278 13.69 6.32 -4.51
N MET A 279 13.70 7.62 -4.67
CA MET A 279 12.55 8.37 -5.17
C MET A 279 12.16 7.92 -6.58
N LEU A 280 13.16 7.73 -7.47
CA LEU A 280 12.93 7.33 -8.86
C LEU A 280 12.45 5.88 -8.97
N LYS A 281 13.01 4.95 -8.17
CA LYS A 281 12.57 3.54 -8.13
C LYS A 281 11.06 3.39 -7.97
N LYS A 282 10.45 4.23 -7.14
CA LYS A 282 9.00 4.19 -6.86
C LYS A 282 8.14 4.62 -8.04
N GLY A 283 8.71 5.24 -9.07
CA GLY A 283 8.03 5.59 -10.32
C GLY A 283 8.11 4.51 -11.41
N LEU A 284 8.87 3.43 -11.22
CA LEU A 284 9.04 2.35 -12.19
C LEU A 284 7.87 1.35 -12.07
N TYR A 285 6.67 1.81 -12.35
CA TYR A 285 5.42 1.09 -12.04
C TYR A 285 5.27 -0.23 -12.78
N ALA A 286 5.67 -0.32 -14.04
CA ALA A 286 5.57 -1.55 -14.83
C ALA A 286 6.31 -2.72 -14.15
N LEU A 287 7.51 -2.47 -13.58
CA LEU A 287 8.29 -3.48 -12.88
C LEU A 287 7.63 -3.91 -11.57
N GLN A 288 7.01 -2.97 -10.87
CA GLN A 288 6.30 -3.23 -9.62
C GLN A 288 5.02 -4.03 -9.87
N LEU A 289 4.20 -3.61 -10.85
CA LEU A 289 2.93 -4.25 -11.16
C LEU A 289 3.08 -5.68 -11.68
N ARG A 290 4.10 -5.97 -12.49
CA ARG A 290 4.39 -7.34 -12.92
C ARG A 290 4.51 -8.29 -11.73
N LYS A 291 5.18 -7.86 -10.65
CA LYS A 291 5.31 -8.68 -9.44
C LYS A 291 3.98 -8.90 -8.73
N TRP A 292 3.11 -7.91 -8.69
CA TRP A 292 1.77 -8.06 -8.12
C TRP A 292 0.89 -8.99 -8.95
N MET A 293 1.01 -8.95 -10.28
CA MET A 293 0.26 -9.81 -11.20
C MET A 293 0.67 -11.28 -11.17
N GLU A 294 1.81 -11.62 -10.58
CA GLU A 294 2.16 -13.02 -10.29
C GLU A 294 1.24 -13.64 -9.21
N TYR A 295 0.58 -12.82 -8.39
CA TYR A 295 -0.22 -13.26 -7.24
C TYR A 295 -1.69 -12.83 -7.30
N PHE A 296 -2.01 -11.80 -8.07
CA PHE A 296 -3.34 -11.21 -8.19
C PHE A 296 -3.72 -11.01 -9.64
N ASN A 297 -4.83 -11.57 -10.06
CA ASN A 297 -5.30 -11.50 -11.45
C ASN A 297 -5.74 -10.08 -11.82
N PHE A 298 -5.18 -9.54 -12.89
CA PHE A 298 -5.62 -8.27 -13.46
C PHE A 298 -6.64 -8.53 -14.58
N PRO A 299 -7.75 -7.80 -14.66
CA PRO A 299 -8.20 -6.73 -13.75
C PRO A 299 -9.11 -7.17 -12.59
N GLN A 300 -9.35 -8.47 -12.39
CA GLN A 300 -10.37 -8.98 -11.46
C GLN A 300 -10.01 -8.81 -9.98
N GLU A 301 -8.71 -8.97 -9.64
CA GLU A 301 -8.21 -8.86 -8.27
C GLU A 301 -7.33 -7.61 -8.07
N LEU A 302 -6.91 -6.92 -9.15
CA LEU A 302 -6.05 -5.74 -9.10
C LEU A 302 -6.70 -4.60 -9.90
N LEU A 303 -7.12 -3.55 -9.21
CA LEU A 303 -7.62 -2.31 -9.80
C LEU A 303 -6.51 -1.27 -9.87
N VAL A 304 -6.23 -0.79 -11.08
CA VAL A 304 -5.27 0.30 -11.30
C VAL A 304 -6.04 1.56 -11.71
N LEU A 305 -5.80 2.64 -10.96
CA LEU A 305 -6.46 3.95 -11.12
C LEU A 305 -5.42 5.01 -11.47
N LYS A 306 -5.85 6.06 -12.16
CA LYS A 306 -5.04 7.24 -12.46
C LYS A 306 -5.30 8.32 -11.43
N TYR A 307 -4.22 8.94 -10.95
CA TYR A 307 -4.31 10.09 -10.04
C TYR A 307 -4.99 11.28 -10.72
N GLU A 308 -4.70 11.46 -11.98
CA GLU A 308 -5.24 12.52 -12.82
C GLU A 308 -6.78 12.41 -12.87
N ASP A 309 -7.32 11.22 -13.11
CA ASP A 309 -8.78 10.96 -13.08
C ASP A 309 -9.36 11.26 -11.68
N LEU A 310 -8.61 10.90 -10.62
CA LEU A 310 -9.04 11.21 -9.24
C LEU A 310 -9.08 12.71 -8.95
N GLN A 311 -8.30 13.52 -9.66
CA GLN A 311 -8.32 14.98 -9.55
C GLN A 311 -9.44 15.62 -10.36
N GLU A 312 -9.73 15.08 -11.53
CA GLU A 312 -10.73 15.61 -12.46
C GLU A 312 -12.14 15.14 -12.13
N SER A 313 -12.29 13.85 -11.85
CA SER A 313 -13.58 13.20 -11.65
C SER A 313 -13.57 12.26 -10.42
N PRO A 314 -13.38 12.78 -9.20
CA PRO A 314 -13.24 11.96 -8.00
C PRO A 314 -14.46 11.08 -7.72
N ALA A 315 -15.68 11.53 -8.07
CA ALA A 315 -16.91 10.74 -7.92
C ALA A 315 -16.91 9.51 -8.82
N SER A 316 -16.42 9.61 -10.04
CA SER A 316 -16.31 8.48 -10.97
C SER A 316 -15.30 7.45 -10.49
N VAL A 317 -14.10 7.90 -10.02
CA VAL A 317 -13.09 7.02 -9.47
C VAL A 317 -13.58 6.33 -8.19
N TYR A 318 -14.30 7.04 -7.34
CA TYR A 318 -14.92 6.49 -6.14
C TYR A 318 -15.95 5.42 -6.49
N SER A 319 -16.89 5.71 -7.41
CA SER A 319 -17.90 4.75 -7.86
C SER A 319 -17.26 3.48 -8.45
N ARG A 320 -16.25 3.64 -9.32
CA ARG A 320 -15.49 2.50 -9.89
C ARG A 320 -14.79 1.67 -8.80
N THR A 321 -14.34 2.34 -7.74
CA THR A 321 -13.70 1.66 -6.61
C THR A 321 -14.72 0.85 -5.80
N LEU A 322 -15.92 1.42 -5.55
CA LEU A 322 -17.00 0.70 -4.85
C LEU A 322 -17.44 -0.54 -5.64
N ASP A 323 -17.64 -0.40 -6.94
CA ASP A 323 -18.00 -1.51 -7.82
C ASP A 323 -16.94 -2.62 -7.77
N PHE A 324 -15.65 -2.25 -7.88
CA PHE A 324 -14.55 -3.20 -7.81
C PHE A 324 -14.52 -3.99 -6.49
N ILE A 325 -14.78 -3.36 -5.35
CA ILE A 325 -14.80 -4.04 -4.04
C ILE A 325 -16.15 -4.68 -3.72
N GLY A 326 -17.12 -4.59 -4.62
CA GLY A 326 -18.42 -5.25 -4.51
C GLY A 326 -19.42 -4.54 -3.60
N LEU A 327 -19.28 -3.22 -3.42
CA LEU A 327 -20.22 -2.39 -2.68
C LEU A 327 -21.25 -1.75 -3.61
N LYS A 328 -22.42 -1.48 -3.05
CA LYS A 328 -23.47 -0.70 -3.75
C LYS A 328 -22.99 0.71 -4.05
N PRO A 329 -23.51 1.33 -5.10
CA PRO A 329 -23.27 2.75 -5.37
C PRO A 329 -23.66 3.60 -4.16
N TYR A 330 -22.75 4.45 -3.73
CA TYR A 330 -22.96 5.44 -2.67
C TYR A 330 -22.37 6.77 -3.10
N GLN A 331 -23.10 7.86 -2.92
CA GLN A 331 -22.64 9.19 -3.32
C GLN A 331 -22.28 9.99 -2.08
N LEU A 332 -21.13 10.64 -2.13
CA LEU A 332 -20.71 11.58 -1.10
C LEU A 332 -21.23 12.97 -1.43
N ASN A 333 -21.53 13.76 -0.42
CA ASN A 333 -21.96 15.15 -0.58
C ASN A 333 -20.86 16.03 -1.20
N THR A 334 -19.58 15.72 -0.88
CA THR A 334 -18.41 16.46 -1.37
C THR A 334 -17.22 15.53 -1.57
N TYR A 335 -16.34 15.90 -2.49
CA TYR A 335 -15.07 15.21 -2.77
C TYR A 335 -13.92 16.19 -2.56
N GLU A 336 -13.57 16.45 -1.30
CA GLU A 336 -12.53 17.41 -0.98
C GLU A 336 -11.12 16.88 -1.35
N LYS A 337 -10.30 17.77 -1.89
CA LYS A 337 -8.88 17.48 -2.18
C LYS A 337 -8.08 17.52 -0.88
N HIS A 338 -7.58 16.37 -0.45
CA HIS A 338 -6.83 16.24 0.79
C HIS A 338 -5.32 16.24 0.54
N LEU A 339 -4.58 17.02 1.35
CA LEU A 339 -3.12 17.08 1.33
C LEU A 339 -2.48 17.55 0.02
N ALA A 340 -3.13 18.44 -0.73
CA ALA A 340 -2.46 19.17 -1.79
C ALA A 340 -1.35 20.02 -1.17
N GLY A 341 -0.09 19.61 -1.38
CA GLY A 341 1.06 20.38 -0.94
C GLY A 341 1.21 21.64 -1.79
N ARG A 342 1.33 22.80 -1.13
CA ARG A 342 1.82 24.02 -1.81
C ARG A 342 3.33 24.04 -1.68
N TYR A 343 4.03 24.08 -2.79
CA TYR A 343 5.50 24.17 -2.88
C TYR A 343 5.88 24.81 -4.22
N ASP A 344 7.10 25.29 -4.31
CA ASP A 344 7.63 25.93 -5.51
C ASP A 344 7.58 25.00 -6.72
N PRO A 345 7.48 25.55 -7.93
CA PRO A 345 7.55 24.75 -9.15
C PRO A 345 8.80 23.88 -9.21
N MET A 346 8.70 22.74 -9.85
CA MET A 346 9.84 21.89 -10.11
C MET A 346 10.82 22.60 -11.07
N PRO A 347 12.14 22.54 -10.82
CA PRO A 347 13.12 23.03 -11.77
C PRO A 347 12.94 22.38 -13.15
N GLU A 348 12.91 23.19 -14.20
CA GLU A 348 12.58 22.77 -15.57
C GLU A 348 13.57 21.73 -16.11
N ASN A 349 14.86 21.91 -15.84
CA ASN A 349 15.90 20.94 -16.21
C ASN A 349 15.67 19.56 -15.58
N CYS A 350 15.21 19.52 -14.32
CA CYS A 350 14.86 18.28 -13.64
C CYS A 350 13.62 17.63 -14.23
N ARG A 351 12.59 18.42 -14.57
CA ARG A 351 11.38 17.94 -15.21
C ARG A 351 11.70 17.27 -16.53
N LEU A 352 12.31 17.99 -17.45
CA LEU A 352 12.62 17.51 -18.79
C LEU A 352 13.51 16.26 -18.76
N TYR A 353 14.51 16.23 -17.88
CA TYR A 353 15.38 15.07 -17.72
C TYR A 353 14.60 13.83 -17.23
N LEU A 354 13.75 14.00 -16.24
CA LEU A 354 12.98 12.89 -15.68
C LEU A 354 11.86 12.40 -16.63
N GLU A 355 11.25 13.28 -17.42
CA GLU A 355 10.30 12.90 -18.47
C GLU A 355 10.98 11.93 -19.45
N LYS A 356 12.17 12.29 -19.94
CA LYS A 356 12.97 11.41 -20.81
C LYS A 356 13.37 10.11 -20.11
N PHE A 357 13.73 10.17 -18.84
CA PHE A 357 14.09 8.97 -18.07
C PHE A 357 12.92 8.01 -17.90
N PHE A 358 11.76 8.52 -17.54
CA PHE A 358 10.59 7.68 -17.29
C PHE A 358 9.87 7.22 -18.56
N GLN A 359 10.05 7.90 -19.69
CA GLN A 359 9.33 7.59 -20.92
C GLN A 359 9.42 6.11 -21.30
N ALA A 360 10.62 5.55 -21.35
CA ALA A 360 10.81 4.14 -21.71
C ALA A 360 10.15 3.15 -20.74
N TYR A 361 10.01 3.52 -19.47
CA TYR A 361 9.32 2.72 -18.47
C TYR A 361 7.80 2.92 -18.49
N ASN A 362 7.35 4.13 -18.83
CA ASN A 362 5.91 4.42 -18.98
C ASN A 362 5.35 3.69 -20.21
N ASP A 363 6.10 3.60 -21.31
CA ASP A 363 5.70 2.84 -22.50
C ASP A 363 5.42 1.37 -22.15
N ARG A 364 6.18 0.80 -21.23
CA ARG A 364 5.96 -0.58 -20.74
C ARG A 364 4.71 -0.74 -19.88
N LEU A 365 4.09 0.33 -19.41
CA LEU A 365 2.79 0.22 -18.74
C LEU A 365 1.71 -0.26 -19.71
N ALA A 366 1.76 0.16 -20.97
CA ALA A 366 0.84 -0.34 -21.98
C ALA A 366 0.97 -1.85 -22.20
N ASP A 367 2.20 -2.39 -22.13
CA ASP A 367 2.43 -3.84 -22.24
C ASP A 367 1.86 -4.63 -21.04
N VAL A 368 1.65 -3.97 -19.91
CA VAL A 368 1.19 -4.57 -18.66
C VAL A 368 -0.30 -4.34 -18.40
N LEU A 369 -0.80 -3.16 -18.73
CA LEU A 369 -2.14 -2.70 -18.37
C LEU A 369 -3.09 -2.51 -19.54
N GLY A 370 -2.57 -2.49 -20.78
CA GLY A 370 -3.35 -2.21 -21.99
C GLY A 370 -3.01 -0.88 -22.66
N GLU A 371 -3.40 -0.72 -23.92
CA GLU A 371 -3.02 0.42 -24.77
C GLU A 371 -3.52 1.79 -24.25
N GLU A 372 -4.55 1.82 -23.43
CA GLU A 372 -5.03 3.03 -22.78
C GLU A 372 -4.03 3.66 -21.79
N TRP A 373 -2.95 2.95 -21.49
CA TRP A 373 -1.83 3.43 -20.67
C TRP A 373 -0.64 3.91 -21.50
N ARG A 374 -0.69 3.81 -22.83
CA ARG A 374 0.38 4.30 -23.71
C ARG A 374 0.36 5.83 -23.73
N ASN A 375 1.54 6.43 -23.62
CA ASN A 375 1.74 7.89 -23.64
C ASN A 375 0.90 8.69 -22.63
N ILE A 376 0.48 8.05 -21.55
CA ILE A 376 -0.41 8.68 -20.56
C ILE A 376 0.21 9.89 -19.85
N TRP A 377 1.54 9.96 -19.81
CA TRP A 377 2.30 11.04 -19.19
C TRP A 377 3.39 11.57 -20.14
N SER A 378 3.15 11.54 -21.44
CA SER A 378 4.02 12.15 -22.46
C SER A 378 3.72 13.64 -22.62
#